data_f42fba3faba3fe21fa2c94b68915e511
#
_entry.id   f42fba3faba3fe21fa2c94b68915e511
#
_cell.length_a   1.000
_cell.length_b   1.000
_cell.length_c   1.000
_cell.angle_alpha   90.00
_cell.angle_beta   90.00
_cell.angle_gamma   90.00
#
_symmetry.space_group_name_H-M   'P 1'
#
loop_
_entity.id
_entity.type
_entity.pdbx_description
1 polymer ?
#
loop_
_entity_poly.entity_id
_entity_poly.type
_entity_poly.pdbx_seq_one_letter_code
_entity_poly.pdbx_strand_id
1 'polypeptide(L)'
;MFTLRDFKSPETLDEAYGLLMKSKMNKILGGCHFLKAGSRSYNVGIDLSKLDLNYINVEDDEIKIGATTTYRDLEYNDFLKEFCDGIIPKSLKKIVSTQLRNTAQVGASVFSRYAFSDFLPILLLLDAKVRLYNNGVMSVEEFLNSDIKKDLLVEVIIPNKDIHCTQIVQRICCKDFPIAIVAVSKIDGKYKVVFGARPQKAMVMRDVSDEINATGFDREKTLELIDEFIGSNNKAKKKYRKLLFVGLLEKALGELQ
;
A
#
# COMPACT_ATOMS: atom_id res chain seq x y z
N MET A 1 21.22 12.97 6.39
CA MET A 1 20.71 13.20 5.00
C MET A 1 21.49 12.27 4.08
N PHE A 2 20.83 11.62 3.12
CA PHE A 2 21.51 10.77 2.13
C PHE A 2 22.32 11.61 1.13
N THR A 3 23.33 11.00 0.49
CA THR A 3 24.14 11.61 -0.54
C THR A 3 24.09 10.81 -1.84
N LEU A 4 24.21 11.49 -2.95
CA LEU A 4 24.32 10.90 -4.29
C LEU A 4 25.68 11.30 -4.88
N ARG A 5 26.36 10.36 -5.56
CA ARG A 5 27.56 10.68 -6.35
C ARG A 5 27.19 11.24 -7.72
N ASP A 6 26.08 10.77 -8.28
CA ASP A 6 25.57 11.20 -9.58
C ASP A 6 24.04 11.19 -9.60
N PHE A 7 23.46 11.89 -10.55
CA PHE A 7 22.01 12.00 -10.77
C PHE A 7 21.70 11.80 -12.25
N LYS A 8 20.71 10.98 -12.56
CA LYS A 8 20.28 10.68 -13.93
C LYS A 8 18.76 10.76 -14.05
N SER A 9 18.30 11.34 -15.15
CA SER A 9 16.88 11.37 -15.57
C SER A 9 16.77 10.69 -16.94
N PRO A 10 16.62 9.35 -16.96
CA PRO A 10 16.50 8.57 -18.19
C PRO A 10 15.24 8.95 -18.97
N GLU A 11 15.28 8.76 -20.29
CA GLU A 11 14.18 9.06 -21.20
C GLU A 11 13.40 7.81 -21.62
N THR A 12 13.91 6.61 -21.27
CA THR A 12 13.24 5.33 -21.55
C THR A 12 13.26 4.41 -20.32
N LEU A 13 12.30 3.48 -20.27
CA LEU A 13 12.26 2.45 -19.24
C LEU A 13 13.49 1.53 -19.31
N ASP A 14 13.97 1.21 -20.53
CA ASP A 14 15.17 0.40 -20.73
C ASP A 14 16.40 1.05 -20.12
N GLU A 15 16.60 2.35 -20.36
CA GLU A 15 17.69 3.12 -19.77
C GLU A 15 17.59 3.16 -18.25
N ALA A 16 16.40 3.46 -17.71
CA ALA A 16 16.15 3.50 -16.26
C ALA A 16 16.45 2.16 -15.61
N TYR A 17 15.99 1.07 -16.19
CA TYR A 17 16.25 -0.29 -15.70
C TYR A 17 17.73 -0.65 -15.79
N GLY A 18 18.36 -0.36 -16.93
CA GLY A 18 19.79 -0.57 -17.13
C GLY A 18 20.63 0.18 -16.09
N LEU A 19 20.31 1.45 -15.80
CA LEU A 19 20.95 2.23 -14.74
C LEU A 19 20.72 1.62 -13.37
N LEU A 20 19.48 1.20 -13.07
CA LEU A 20 19.14 0.59 -11.79
C LEU A 20 19.96 -0.69 -11.55
N MET A 21 20.11 -1.53 -12.57
CA MET A 21 20.79 -2.83 -12.44
C MET A 21 22.31 -2.75 -12.43
N LYS A 22 22.92 -1.67 -12.94
CA LYS A 22 24.39 -1.50 -12.97
C LYS A 22 25.05 -1.56 -11.58
N SER A 23 24.37 -1.18 -10.50
CA SER A 23 24.94 -1.21 -9.15
C SER A 23 23.87 -1.39 -8.09
N LYS A 24 24.21 -2.16 -7.03
CA LYS A 24 23.35 -2.28 -5.83
C LYS A 24 23.14 -0.94 -5.12
N MET A 25 24.03 0.04 -5.37
CA MET A 25 24.00 1.37 -4.78
C MET A 25 23.24 2.39 -5.65
N ASN A 26 22.71 2.00 -6.81
CA ASN A 26 21.83 2.85 -7.60
C ASN A 26 20.42 2.79 -7.05
N LYS A 27 19.73 3.94 -7.00
CA LYS A 27 18.43 4.05 -6.33
C LYS A 27 17.46 4.92 -7.13
N ILE A 28 16.23 4.43 -7.30
CA ILE A 28 15.13 5.24 -7.83
C ILE A 28 14.71 6.26 -6.77
N LEU A 29 14.48 7.48 -7.21
CA LEU A 29 14.05 8.60 -6.38
C LEU A 29 12.53 8.82 -6.55
N GLY A 30 11.76 8.41 -5.55
CA GLY A 30 10.30 8.59 -5.53
C GLY A 30 9.86 9.38 -4.31
N GLY A 31 9.91 10.72 -4.36
CA GLY A 31 9.60 11.60 -3.23
C GLY A 31 10.65 11.64 -2.12
N CYS A 32 11.50 10.64 -2.00
CA CYS A 32 12.71 10.59 -1.14
C CYS A 32 12.48 10.73 0.38
N HIS A 33 11.25 10.63 0.90
CA HIS A 33 10.96 10.89 2.31
C HIS A 33 11.78 10.04 3.28
N PHE A 34 11.83 8.72 3.04
CA PHE A 34 12.63 7.80 3.86
C PHE A 34 14.13 7.86 3.56
N LEU A 35 14.51 8.19 2.33
CA LEU A 35 15.91 8.41 2.00
C LEU A 35 16.48 9.60 2.75
N LYS A 36 15.70 10.70 2.87
CA LYS A 36 16.12 11.92 3.62
C LYS A 36 16.34 11.65 5.11
N ALA A 37 15.59 10.72 5.69
CA ALA A 37 15.76 10.33 7.10
C ALA A 37 17.02 9.50 7.36
N GLY A 38 17.61 8.90 6.31
CA GLY A 38 18.83 8.11 6.40
C GLY A 38 20.11 8.91 6.09
N SER A 39 21.27 8.30 6.37
CA SER A 39 22.61 8.86 6.12
C SER A 39 23.40 8.06 5.07
N ARG A 40 22.75 7.21 4.29
CA ARG A 40 23.42 6.34 3.30
C ARG A 40 23.88 7.14 2.09
N SER A 41 25.01 6.73 1.53
CA SER A 41 25.50 7.20 0.23
C SER A 41 25.08 6.24 -0.87
N TYR A 42 24.60 6.78 -2.00
CA TYR A 42 24.23 6.02 -3.19
C TYR A 42 25.11 6.48 -4.37
N ASN A 43 25.30 5.60 -5.35
CA ASN A 43 26.08 5.96 -6.53
C ASN A 43 25.27 6.85 -7.47
N VAL A 44 24.14 6.35 -7.97
CA VAL A 44 23.29 7.09 -8.90
C VAL A 44 21.87 7.18 -8.34
N GLY A 45 21.36 8.40 -8.24
CA GLY A 45 19.93 8.65 -8.06
C GLY A 45 19.27 8.70 -9.43
N ILE A 46 18.22 7.91 -9.61
CA ILE A 46 17.49 7.77 -10.86
C ILE A 46 16.12 8.44 -10.70
N ASP A 47 15.88 9.50 -11.44
CA ASP A 47 14.61 10.20 -11.48
C ASP A 47 13.78 9.73 -12.68
N LEU A 48 12.53 9.33 -12.43
CA LEU A 48 11.64 8.80 -13.45
C LEU A 48 10.68 9.85 -14.04
N SER A 49 10.87 11.13 -13.73
CA SER A 49 9.94 12.20 -14.12
C SER A 49 9.76 12.38 -15.63
N LYS A 50 10.74 11.96 -16.44
CA LYS A 50 10.69 12.03 -17.90
C LYS A 50 10.02 10.83 -18.57
N LEU A 51 9.55 9.82 -17.81
CA LEU A 51 9.02 8.57 -18.36
C LEU A 51 7.51 8.56 -18.56
N ASP A 52 6.84 9.72 -18.42
CA ASP A 52 5.38 9.87 -18.55
C ASP A 52 4.57 8.87 -17.70
N LEU A 53 5.10 8.53 -16.51
CA LEU A 53 4.46 7.60 -15.56
C LEU A 53 3.56 8.32 -14.55
N ASN A 54 3.16 9.57 -14.79
CA ASN A 54 2.21 10.31 -13.98
C ASN A 54 0.84 10.33 -14.67
N TYR A 55 0.02 9.33 -14.40
CA TYR A 55 -1.33 9.23 -14.97
C TYR A 55 -2.27 8.43 -14.06
N ILE A 56 -3.56 8.68 -14.23
CA ILE A 56 -4.68 7.88 -13.71
C ILE A 56 -5.62 7.66 -14.89
N ASN A 57 -5.53 6.50 -15.50
CA ASN A 57 -6.35 6.11 -16.64
C ASN A 57 -7.47 5.18 -16.16
N VAL A 58 -8.71 5.58 -16.40
CA VAL A 58 -9.90 4.80 -16.07
C VAL A 58 -10.41 4.16 -17.36
N GLU A 59 -10.37 2.85 -17.40
CA GLU A 59 -10.90 2.02 -18.47
C GLU A 59 -12.12 1.23 -17.95
N ASP A 60 -12.86 0.59 -18.82
CA ASP A 60 -14.10 -0.12 -18.43
C ASP A 60 -13.84 -1.19 -17.35
N ASP A 61 -12.76 -1.97 -17.49
CA ASP A 61 -12.44 -3.08 -16.60
C ASP A 61 -11.34 -2.78 -15.59
N GLU A 62 -10.51 -1.74 -15.83
CA GLU A 62 -9.31 -1.49 -15.05
C GLU A 62 -9.05 0.01 -14.83
N ILE A 63 -8.50 0.34 -13.66
CA ILE A 63 -7.95 1.67 -13.34
C ILE A 63 -6.45 1.51 -13.29
N LYS A 64 -5.72 2.21 -14.16
CA LYS A 64 -4.25 2.18 -14.23
C LYS A 64 -3.67 3.45 -13.63
N ILE A 65 -2.80 3.30 -12.65
CA ILE A 65 -2.16 4.39 -11.92
C ILE A 65 -0.65 4.29 -12.12
N GLY A 66 -0.08 5.26 -12.82
CA GLY A 66 1.34 5.29 -13.13
C GLY A 66 2.21 5.48 -11.87
N ALA A 67 3.45 4.98 -11.93
CA ALA A 67 4.33 4.90 -10.77
C ALA A 67 4.76 6.25 -10.21
N THR A 68 4.83 7.31 -11.00
CA THR A 68 5.21 8.66 -10.54
C THR A 68 4.01 9.52 -10.11
N THR A 69 2.77 9.01 -10.27
CA THR A 69 1.56 9.64 -9.73
C THR A 69 1.72 9.84 -8.22
N THR A 70 1.39 11.04 -7.74
CA THR A 70 1.53 11.36 -6.33
C THR A 70 0.29 10.97 -5.52
N TYR A 71 0.45 10.82 -4.22
CA TYR A 71 -0.69 10.64 -3.32
C TYR A 71 -1.67 11.81 -3.40
N ARG A 72 -1.17 13.01 -3.71
CA ARG A 72 -2.02 14.19 -3.89
C ARG A 72 -2.88 14.09 -5.14
N ASP A 73 -2.33 13.58 -6.23
CA ASP A 73 -3.09 13.34 -7.47
C ASP A 73 -4.24 12.34 -7.21
N LEU A 74 -3.97 11.27 -6.44
CA LEU A 74 -5.00 10.32 -6.04
C LEU A 74 -6.09 10.95 -5.14
N GLU A 75 -5.71 11.87 -4.22
CA GLU A 75 -6.67 12.56 -3.34
C GLU A 75 -7.63 13.47 -4.12
N TYR A 76 -7.19 14.04 -5.24
CA TYR A 76 -7.94 15.05 -5.99
C TYR A 76 -8.60 14.51 -7.26
N ASN A 77 -8.30 13.30 -7.66
CA ASN A 77 -8.94 12.68 -8.83
C ASN A 77 -10.43 12.47 -8.56
N ASP A 78 -11.29 13.04 -9.41
CA ASP A 78 -12.74 13.05 -9.20
C ASP A 78 -13.35 11.66 -9.28
N PHE A 79 -12.87 10.81 -10.20
CA PHE A 79 -13.31 9.43 -10.26
C PHE A 79 -13.01 8.66 -8.98
N LEU A 80 -11.78 8.77 -8.46
CA LEU A 80 -11.37 8.05 -7.24
C LEU A 80 -12.08 8.54 -5.98
N LYS A 81 -12.64 9.76 -5.97
CA LYS A 81 -13.45 10.26 -4.84
C LYS A 81 -14.78 9.52 -4.71
N GLU A 82 -15.29 8.99 -5.80
CA GLU A 82 -16.57 8.26 -5.85
C GLU A 82 -16.34 6.75 -5.85
N PHE A 83 -15.30 6.28 -6.53
CA PHE A 83 -14.97 4.85 -6.64
C PHE A 83 -14.82 4.19 -5.28
N CYS A 84 -15.60 3.14 -5.02
CA CYS A 84 -15.64 2.43 -3.74
C CYS A 84 -15.78 3.38 -2.54
N ASP A 85 -16.74 4.29 -2.59
CA ASP A 85 -16.98 5.33 -1.57
C ASP A 85 -15.74 6.20 -1.27
N GLY A 86 -14.85 6.37 -2.24
CA GLY A 86 -13.62 7.15 -2.09
C GLY A 86 -12.61 6.53 -1.13
N ILE A 87 -12.54 5.22 -1.05
CA ILE A 87 -11.63 4.51 -0.12
C ILE A 87 -10.16 4.87 -0.33
N ILE A 88 -9.73 5.07 -1.58
CA ILE A 88 -8.35 5.44 -1.92
C ILE A 88 -8.01 6.83 -1.36
N PRO A 89 -8.69 7.91 -1.74
CA PRO A 89 -8.46 9.24 -1.14
C PRO A 89 -8.57 9.24 0.38
N LYS A 90 -9.59 8.57 0.95
CA LYS A 90 -9.81 8.51 2.40
C LYS A 90 -8.63 7.86 3.14
N SER A 91 -8.05 6.79 2.57
CA SER A 91 -6.90 6.10 3.16
C SER A 91 -5.65 6.98 3.20
N LEU A 92 -5.45 7.82 2.19
CA LEU A 92 -4.27 8.66 2.01
C LEU A 92 -4.34 9.98 2.80
N LYS A 93 -5.52 10.54 2.98
CA LYS A 93 -5.77 11.88 3.56
C LYS A 93 -5.11 12.10 4.92
N LYS A 94 -4.94 11.04 5.72
CA LYS A 94 -4.34 11.12 7.07
C LYS A 94 -2.83 10.85 7.08
N ILE A 95 -2.20 10.61 5.93
CA ILE A 95 -0.76 10.39 5.86
C ILE A 95 -0.03 11.72 6.05
N VAL A 96 0.61 11.86 7.19
CA VAL A 96 1.51 12.94 7.64
C VAL A 96 1.03 14.35 7.30
N SER A 97 1.33 14.85 6.09
CA SER A 97 1.05 16.23 5.67
C SER A 97 0.78 16.33 4.17
N THR A 98 0.12 17.41 3.76
CA THR A 98 -0.10 17.72 2.34
C THR A 98 1.21 17.82 1.57
N GLN A 99 2.23 18.46 2.15
CA GLN A 99 3.55 18.60 1.52
C GLN A 99 4.19 17.24 1.24
N LEU A 100 4.05 16.28 2.16
CA LEU A 100 4.53 14.92 1.93
C LEU A 100 3.76 14.26 0.79
N ARG A 101 2.43 14.36 0.79
CA ARG A 101 1.59 13.71 -0.23
C ARG A 101 1.75 14.32 -1.62
N ASN A 102 2.14 15.60 -1.73
CA ASN A 102 2.48 16.24 -3.01
C ASN A 102 3.70 15.61 -3.70
N THR A 103 4.54 14.88 -2.98
CA THR A 103 5.78 14.32 -3.49
C THR A 103 5.92 12.82 -3.29
N ALA A 104 5.10 12.21 -2.43
CA ALA A 104 5.08 10.77 -2.23
C ALA A 104 4.45 10.09 -3.46
N GLN A 105 5.25 9.31 -4.18
CA GLN A 105 4.84 8.63 -5.42
C GLN A 105 4.32 7.22 -5.13
N VAL A 106 3.31 6.81 -5.90
CA VAL A 106 2.68 5.48 -5.83
C VAL A 106 3.71 4.37 -5.97
N GLY A 107 4.53 4.42 -7.01
CA GLY A 107 5.52 3.38 -7.29
C GLY A 107 6.53 3.18 -6.16
N ALA A 108 7.07 4.28 -5.62
CA ALA A 108 8.01 4.21 -4.49
C ALA A 108 7.34 3.67 -3.23
N SER A 109 6.11 4.06 -2.98
CA SER A 109 5.34 3.64 -1.79
C SER A 109 4.99 2.16 -1.83
N VAL A 110 4.54 1.67 -2.98
CA VAL A 110 4.17 0.26 -3.19
C VAL A 110 5.42 -0.62 -3.20
N PHE A 111 6.46 -0.24 -3.96
CA PHE A 111 7.68 -1.04 -4.07
C PHE A 111 8.43 -1.16 -2.74
N SER A 112 8.33 -0.16 -1.87
CA SER A 112 8.98 -0.19 -0.55
C SER A 112 8.38 -1.23 0.42
N ARG A 113 7.16 -1.71 0.20
CA ARG A 113 6.47 -2.74 0.99
C ARG A 113 6.49 -2.46 2.50
N TYR A 114 6.39 -1.19 2.90
CA TYR A 114 6.44 -0.83 4.32
C TYR A 114 5.26 -1.42 5.09
N ALA A 115 5.56 -2.00 6.25
CA ALA A 115 4.56 -2.59 7.14
C ALA A 115 3.50 -1.58 7.64
N PHE A 116 3.86 -0.31 7.70
CA PHE A 116 3.00 0.79 8.14
C PHE A 116 2.28 1.52 6.98
N SER A 117 2.31 0.96 5.78
CA SER A 117 1.61 1.56 4.64
C SER A 117 0.10 1.56 4.85
N ASP A 118 -0.52 2.73 4.71
CA ASP A 118 -1.98 2.86 4.69
C ASP A 118 -2.57 2.42 3.35
N PHE A 119 -1.78 2.48 2.28
CA PHE A 119 -2.22 2.23 0.92
C PHE A 119 -2.21 0.73 0.55
N LEU A 120 -1.21 -0.02 0.99
CA LEU A 120 -1.10 -1.45 0.65
C LEU A 120 -2.30 -2.30 1.09
N PRO A 121 -2.91 -2.10 2.28
CA PRO A 121 -4.13 -2.82 2.64
C PRO A 121 -5.30 -2.57 1.68
N ILE A 122 -5.42 -1.34 1.16
CA ILE A 122 -6.46 -1.01 0.18
C ILE A 122 -6.19 -1.70 -1.16
N LEU A 123 -4.94 -1.71 -1.62
CA LEU A 123 -4.59 -2.41 -2.86
C LEU A 123 -4.86 -3.92 -2.78
N LEU A 124 -4.58 -4.54 -1.62
CA LEU A 124 -4.93 -5.94 -1.36
C LEU A 124 -6.44 -6.16 -1.32
N LEU A 125 -7.18 -5.23 -0.72
CA LEU A 125 -8.63 -5.31 -0.60
C LEU A 125 -9.30 -5.26 -1.99
N LEU A 126 -8.77 -4.40 -2.87
CA LEU A 126 -9.25 -4.17 -4.22
C LEU A 126 -8.69 -5.17 -5.26
N ASP A 127 -8.00 -6.23 -4.85
CA ASP A 127 -7.36 -7.21 -5.75
C ASP A 127 -6.44 -6.59 -6.81
N ALA A 128 -5.76 -5.51 -6.42
CA ALA A 128 -4.88 -4.78 -7.31
C ALA A 128 -3.68 -5.62 -7.78
N LYS A 129 -3.18 -5.29 -8.96
CA LYS A 129 -1.96 -5.85 -9.55
C LYS A 129 -0.90 -4.77 -9.66
N VAL A 130 0.35 -5.17 -9.78
CA VAL A 130 1.48 -4.31 -10.14
C VAL A 130 2.04 -4.75 -11.47
N ARG A 131 2.38 -3.79 -12.34
CA ARG A 131 3.20 -4.03 -13.52
C ARG A 131 4.63 -3.64 -13.20
N LEU A 132 5.51 -4.61 -13.24
CA LEU A 132 6.95 -4.43 -13.13
C LEU A 132 7.56 -4.50 -14.52
N TYR A 133 8.62 -3.73 -14.75
CA TYR A 133 9.27 -3.67 -16.05
C TYR A 133 9.82 -5.04 -16.48
N ASN A 134 10.59 -5.69 -15.61
CA ASN A 134 11.24 -6.95 -15.94
C ASN A 134 10.39 -8.18 -15.54
N ASN A 135 9.69 -8.12 -14.42
CA ASN A 135 8.93 -9.26 -13.88
C ASN A 135 7.45 -9.31 -14.34
N GLY A 136 7.02 -8.36 -15.21
CA GLY A 136 5.67 -8.35 -15.76
C GLY A 136 4.59 -8.00 -14.76
N VAL A 137 3.37 -8.49 -15.00
CA VAL A 137 2.19 -8.22 -14.18
C VAL A 137 1.98 -9.35 -13.17
N MET A 138 1.78 -8.98 -11.90
CA MET A 138 1.43 -9.90 -10.82
C MET A 138 0.50 -9.22 -9.81
N SER A 139 -0.20 -9.99 -9.00
CA SER A 139 -1.03 -9.42 -7.93
C SER A 139 -0.15 -8.69 -6.89
N VAL A 140 -0.74 -7.68 -6.22
CA VAL A 140 -0.05 -7.01 -5.10
C VAL A 140 0.30 -8.02 -4.01
N GLU A 141 -0.53 -9.03 -3.78
CA GLU A 141 -0.26 -10.07 -2.79
C GLU A 141 0.97 -10.92 -3.17
N GLU A 142 1.07 -11.40 -4.40
CA GLU A 142 2.25 -12.11 -4.91
C GLU A 142 3.49 -11.22 -4.83
N PHE A 143 3.37 -9.96 -5.26
CA PHE A 143 4.45 -9.00 -5.16
C PHE A 143 4.94 -8.80 -3.73
N LEU A 144 4.03 -8.65 -2.76
CA LEU A 144 4.41 -8.51 -1.35
C LEU A 144 5.15 -9.74 -0.81
N ASN A 145 4.81 -10.93 -1.30
CA ASN A 145 5.41 -12.19 -0.88
C ASN A 145 6.65 -12.60 -1.70
N SER A 146 6.94 -11.88 -2.79
CA SER A 146 8.09 -12.18 -3.65
C SER A 146 9.42 -11.71 -3.05
N ASP A 147 10.52 -12.30 -3.53
CA ASP A 147 11.90 -11.91 -3.22
C ASP A 147 12.46 -10.83 -4.16
N ILE A 148 11.63 -10.21 -4.98
CA ILE A 148 12.03 -9.15 -5.91
C ILE A 148 12.54 -7.95 -5.13
N LYS A 149 13.86 -7.70 -5.19
CA LYS A 149 14.54 -6.61 -4.49
C LYS A 149 14.80 -5.39 -5.36
N LYS A 150 14.81 -5.60 -6.69
CA LYS A 150 15.09 -4.56 -7.68
C LYS A 150 14.27 -4.80 -8.94
N ASP A 151 13.49 -3.81 -9.30
CA ASP A 151 12.78 -3.68 -10.58
C ASP A 151 12.26 -2.25 -10.68
N LEU A 152 11.74 -1.86 -11.84
CA LEU A 152 10.94 -0.65 -12.00
C LEU A 152 9.46 -1.02 -11.86
N LEU A 153 8.79 -0.42 -10.90
CA LEU A 153 7.33 -0.43 -10.87
C LEU A 153 6.86 0.60 -11.89
N VAL A 154 6.11 0.14 -12.89
CA VAL A 154 5.59 0.97 -13.99
C VAL A 154 4.22 1.54 -13.60
N GLU A 155 3.33 0.69 -13.14
CA GLU A 155 1.97 1.08 -12.74
C GLU A 155 1.36 0.12 -11.70
N VAL A 156 0.32 0.60 -11.04
CA VAL A 156 -0.63 -0.18 -10.27
C VAL A 156 -1.91 -0.30 -11.07
N ILE A 157 -2.46 -1.51 -11.17
CA ILE A 157 -3.68 -1.84 -11.91
C ILE A 157 -4.73 -2.28 -10.90
N ILE A 158 -5.87 -1.61 -10.84
CA ILE A 158 -6.98 -1.91 -9.94
C ILE A 158 -8.17 -2.33 -10.79
N PRO A 159 -8.83 -3.47 -10.52
CA PRO A 159 -10.07 -3.82 -11.19
C PRO A 159 -11.11 -2.71 -11.02
N ASN A 160 -11.73 -2.26 -12.11
CA ASN A 160 -12.77 -1.22 -12.07
C ASN A 160 -14.12 -1.85 -11.67
N LYS A 161 -14.21 -2.29 -10.41
CA LYS A 161 -15.42 -2.84 -9.80
C LYS A 161 -15.74 -2.04 -8.56
N ASP A 162 -16.93 -1.46 -8.55
CA ASP A 162 -17.40 -0.77 -7.35
C ASP A 162 -17.79 -1.78 -6.29
N ILE A 163 -17.19 -1.67 -5.11
CA ILE A 163 -17.42 -2.58 -3.99
C ILE A 163 -17.61 -1.78 -2.70
N HIS A 164 -18.49 -2.24 -1.84
CA HIS A 164 -18.63 -1.68 -0.51
C HIS A 164 -17.41 -2.08 0.34
N CYS A 165 -16.68 -1.08 0.81
CA CYS A 165 -15.48 -1.32 1.59
C CYS A 165 -15.17 -0.18 2.57
N THR A 166 -14.48 -0.52 3.64
CA THR A 166 -14.02 0.45 4.64
C THR A 166 -12.61 0.15 5.12
N GLN A 167 -11.93 1.19 5.60
CA GLN A 167 -10.62 1.06 6.26
C GLN A 167 -10.59 1.85 7.55
N ILE A 168 -10.30 1.16 8.65
CA ILE A 168 -10.13 1.78 9.96
C ILE A 168 -8.66 1.68 10.34
N VAL A 169 -8.09 2.83 10.71
CA VAL A 169 -6.66 2.96 11.05
C VAL A 169 -6.52 3.52 12.45
N GLN A 170 -5.82 2.78 13.31
CA GLN A 170 -5.47 3.26 14.65
C GLN A 170 -4.02 3.73 14.71
N ARG A 171 -3.83 4.92 15.26
CA ARG A 171 -2.55 5.58 15.52
C ARG A 171 -2.48 6.04 16.98
N ILE A 172 -1.27 6.28 17.50
CA ILE A 172 -1.08 6.91 18.82
C ILE A 172 -1.45 8.39 18.72
N CYS A 173 -1.00 9.07 17.69
CA CYS A 173 -1.44 10.42 17.35
C CYS A 173 -1.73 10.54 15.85
N CYS A 174 -2.43 11.58 15.43
CA CYS A 174 -3.00 11.71 14.08
C CYS A 174 -1.99 11.65 12.94
N LYS A 175 -0.73 12.04 13.20
CA LYS A 175 0.35 12.07 12.18
C LYS A 175 1.40 10.98 12.37
N ASP A 176 1.20 10.05 13.31
CA ASP A 176 2.13 8.95 13.55
C ASP A 176 1.86 7.78 12.57
N PHE A 177 2.82 6.85 12.50
CA PHE A 177 2.60 5.59 11.80
C PHE A 177 1.51 4.78 12.48
N PRO A 178 0.70 4.04 11.70
CA PRO A 178 -0.35 3.21 12.28
C PRO A 178 0.23 2.10 13.17
N ILE A 179 -0.53 1.73 14.18
CA ILE A 179 -0.27 0.55 15.04
C ILE A 179 -1.15 -0.63 14.67
N ALA A 180 -2.28 -0.38 14.02
CA ALA A 180 -3.16 -1.37 13.41
C ALA A 180 -3.95 -0.74 12.26
N ILE A 181 -4.14 -1.50 11.20
CA ILE A 181 -5.01 -1.17 10.07
C ILE A 181 -5.90 -2.38 9.81
N VAL A 182 -7.20 -2.15 9.75
CA VAL A 182 -8.19 -3.13 9.31
C VAL A 182 -8.90 -2.56 8.10
N ALA A 183 -8.90 -3.30 7.00
CA ALA A 183 -9.68 -3.00 5.82
C ALA A 183 -10.61 -4.18 5.52
N VAL A 184 -11.86 -3.90 5.21
CA VAL A 184 -12.89 -4.90 4.95
C VAL A 184 -13.66 -4.51 3.70
N SER A 185 -13.97 -5.46 2.86
CA SER A 185 -14.94 -5.32 1.77
C SER A 185 -16.05 -6.37 1.88
N LYS A 186 -17.19 -6.04 1.27
CA LYS A 186 -18.32 -6.94 1.13
C LYS A 186 -18.72 -7.03 -0.34
N ILE A 187 -18.59 -8.22 -0.93
CA ILE A 187 -18.91 -8.51 -2.33
C ILE A 187 -19.84 -9.73 -2.34
N ASP A 188 -21.00 -9.62 -2.96
CA ASP A 188 -21.99 -10.72 -3.05
C ASP A 188 -22.29 -11.35 -1.66
N GLY A 189 -22.39 -10.50 -0.65
CA GLY A 189 -22.64 -10.93 0.73
C GLY A 189 -21.44 -11.52 1.47
N LYS A 190 -20.28 -11.70 0.82
CA LYS A 190 -19.05 -12.24 1.41
C LYS A 190 -18.08 -11.14 1.82
N TYR A 191 -17.52 -11.30 3.00
CA TYR A 191 -16.51 -10.40 3.55
C TYR A 191 -15.10 -10.84 3.17
N LYS A 192 -14.26 -9.87 2.86
CA LYS A 192 -12.80 -10.03 2.72
C LYS A 192 -12.12 -9.11 3.72
N VAL A 193 -11.23 -9.65 4.53
CA VAL A 193 -10.54 -8.93 5.61
C VAL A 193 -9.06 -8.81 5.28
N VAL A 194 -8.52 -7.61 5.43
CA VAL A 194 -7.09 -7.32 5.25
C VAL A 194 -6.55 -6.59 6.47
N PHE A 195 -5.42 -7.06 7.00
CA PHE A 195 -4.72 -6.40 8.09
C PHE A 195 -3.41 -5.76 7.63
N GLY A 196 -3.16 -4.53 8.08
CA GLY A 196 -1.90 -3.80 7.94
C GLY A 196 -1.32 -3.39 9.29
N ALA A 197 -0.07 -2.92 9.29
CA ALA A 197 0.64 -2.47 10.52
C ALA A 197 0.68 -3.52 11.65
N ARG A 198 0.84 -4.79 11.35
CA ARG A 198 0.74 -5.94 12.28
C ARG A 198 2.03 -6.42 13.00
N PRO A 199 3.26 -5.93 13.04
CA PRO A 199 4.08 -4.96 12.29
C PRO A 199 4.78 -5.53 11.05
N GLN A 200 4.33 -6.65 10.55
CA GLN A 200 4.77 -7.22 9.28
C GLN A 200 3.97 -6.58 8.13
N LYS A 201 4.27 -6.98 6.87
CA LYS A 201 3.56 -6.51 5.67
C LYS A 201 2.04 -6.67 5.80
N ALA A 202 1.29 -5.86 5.08
CA ALA A 202 -0.15 -6.06 4.93
C ALA A 202 -0.46 -7.45 4.38
N MET A 203 -1.58 -8.02 4.78
CA MET A 203 -1.95 -9.41 4.48
C MET A 203 -3.46 -9.58 4.43
N VAL A 204 -3.93 -10.39 3.48
CA VAL A 204 -5.31 -10.87 3.46
C VAL A 204 -5.48 -11.94 4.55
N MET A 205 -6.43 -11.74 5.42
CA MET A 205 -6.75 -12.64 6.54
C MET A 205 -7.79 -13.66 6.09
N ARG A 206 -7.35 -14.68 5.33
CA ARG A 206 -8.25 -15.67 4.73
C ARG A 206 -9.06 -16.42 5.77
N ASP A 207 -8.38 -16.99 6.76
CA ASP A 207 -9.05 -17.80 7.81
C ASP A 207 -10.10 -16.98 8.57
N VAL A 208 -9.81 -15.69 8.83
CA VAL A 208 -10.77 -14.76 9.45
C VAL A 208 -11.94 -14.45 8.51
N SER A 209 -11.64 -14.24 7.23
CA SER A 209 -12.69 -13.98 6.21
C SER A 209 -13.61 -15.18 6.05
N ASP A 210 -13.04 -16.38 5.97
CA ASP A 210 -13.77 -17.65 5.81
C ASP A 210 -14.64 -17.95 7.03
N GLU A 211 -14.11 -17.74 8.22
CA GLU A 211 -14.86 -17.92 9.47
C GLU A 211 -16.06 -16.96 9.54
N ILE A 212 -15.84 -15.65 9.27
CA ILE A 212 -16.92 -14.65 9.27
C ILE A 212 -18.00 -15.00 8.24
N ASN A 213 -17.60 -15.48 7.07
CA ASN A 213 -18.53 -15.84 5.99
C ASN A 213 -19.31 -17.12 6.30
N ALA A 214 -18.77 -18.02 7.12
CA ALA A 214 -19.42 -19.28 7.47
C ALA A 214 -20.35 -19.14 8.68
N THR A 215 -19.91 -18.47 9.76
CA THR A 215 -20.59 -18.48 11.05
C THR A 215 -20.93 -17.08 11.58
N GLY A 216 -20.45 -16.02 10.91
CA GLY A 216 -20.53 -14.65 11.41
C GLY A 216 -19.32 -14.27 12.26
N PHE A 217 -19.29 -13.03 12.72
CA PHE A 217 -18.19 -12.53 13.53
C PHE A 217 -18.24 -13.08 14.95
N ASP A 218 -17.20 -13.78 15.35
CA ASP A 218 -16.94 -14.21 16.74
C ASP A 218 -15.60 -13.63 17.22
N ARG A 219 -15.65 -12.98 18.37
CA ARG A 219 -14.50 -12.25 18.94
C ARG A 219 -13.40 -13.18 19.45
N GLU A 220 -13.78 -14.26 20.14
CA GLU A 220 -12.82 -15.20 20.72
C GLU A 220 -12.14 -16.01 19.63
N LYS A 221 -12.93 -16.52 18.70
CA LYS A 221 -12.44 -17.24 17.52
C LYS A 221 -11.49 -16.38 16.69
N THR A 222 -11.85 -15.11 16.44
CA THR A 222 -10.98 -14.19 15.72
C THR A 222 -9.64 -13.97 16.45
N LEU A 223 -9.65 -13.85 17.80
CA LEU A 223 -8.43 -13.73 18.59
C LEU A 223 -7.51 -14.95 18.47
N GLU A 224 -8.07 -16.15 18.34
CA GLU A 224 -7.29 -17.37 18.07
C GLU A 224 -6.68 -17.34 16.68
N LEU A 225 -7.50 -17.10 15.64
CA LEU A 225 -7.07 -17.12 14.23
C LEU A 225 -5.98 -16.10 13.90
N ILE A 226 -5.95 -14.94 14.57
CA ILE A 226 -4.96 -13.89 14.29
C ILE A 226 -3.67 -14.04 15.09
N ASP A 227 -3.55 -15.00 16.01
CA ASP A 227 -2.43 -15.04 16.96
C ASP A 227 -1.06 -15.10 16.27
N GLU A 228 -0.89 -15.95 15.29
CA GLU A 228 0.40 -16.12 14.59
C GLU A 228 0.76 -14.91 13.72
N PHE A 229 -0.23 -14.17 13.25
CA PHE A 229 -0.05 -13.08 12.29
C PHE A 229 0.24 -11.72 12.95
N ILE A 230 0.06 -11.59 14.27
CA ILE A 230 0.24 -10.33 14.97
C ILE A 230 1.52 -10.36 15.81
N GLY A 231 2.37 -9.35 15.58
CA GLY A 231 3.64 -9.19 16.27
C GLY A 231 3.68 -8.04 17.27
N SER A 232 4.81 -7.91 17.94
CA SER A 232 5.15 -6.79 18.83
C SER A 232 6.17 -5.88 18.18
N ASN A 233 6.15 -4.60 18.54
CA ASN A 233 7.23 -3.65 18.29
C ASN A 233 7.27 -2.61 19.44
N ASN A 234 8.13 -1.60 19.33
CA ASN A 234 8.26 -0.52 20.32
C ASN A 234 6.98 0.32 20.52
N LYS A 235 6.02 0.30 19.57
CA LYS A 235 4.76 1.06 19.66
C LYS A 235 3.64 0.29 20.38
N ALA A 236 3.57 -1.04 20.20
CA ALA A 236 2.51 -1.85 20.77
C ALA A 236 2.95 -3.31 20.95
N LYS A 237 2.59 -3.89 22.11
CA LYS A 237 2.77 -5.32 22.39
C LYS A 237 1.71 -6.16 21.67
N LYS A 238 2.03 -7.42 21.34
CA LYS A 238 1.16 -8.38 20.66
C LYS A 238 -0.24 -8.45 21.28
N LYS A 239 -0.34 -8.65 22.60
CA LYS A 239 -1.62 -8.78 23.32
C LYS A 239 -2.54 -7.57 23.07
N TYR A 240 -2.02 -6.35 23.25
CA TYR A 240 -2.79 -5.12 23.01
C TYR A 240 -3.19 -5.00 21.54
N ARG A 241 -2.26 -5.27 20.63
CA ARG A 241 -2.51 -5.17 19.19
C ARG A 241 -3.58 -6.16 18.71
N LYS A 242 -3.59 -7.39 19.23
CA LYS A 242 -4.64 -8.38 18.95
C LYS A 242 -6.03 -7.86 19.33
N LEU A 243 -6.19 -7.38 20.57
CA LEU A 243 -7.46 -6.81 21.04
C LEU A 243 -7.88 -5.61 20.18
N LEU A 244 -6.92 -4.80 19.77
CA LEU A 244 -7.16 -3.66 18.90
C LEU A 244 -7.66 -4.10 17.52
N PHE A 245 -7.01 -5.08 16.88
CA PHE A 245 -7.44 -5.62 15.58
C PHE A 245 -8.87 -6.16 15.63
N VAL A 246 -9.21 -6.92 16.66
CA VAL A 246 -10.57 -7.47 16.81
C VAL A 246 -11.61 -6.36 17.01
N GLY A 247 -11.33 -5.37 17.85
CA GLY A 247 -12.25 -4.23 18.01
C GLY A 247 -12.41 -3.36 16.77
N LEU A 248 -11.33 -3.17 15.98
CA LEU A 248 -11.40 -2.46 14.71
C LEU A 248 -12.15 -3.27 13.65
N LEU A 249 -12.00 -4.60 13.64
CA LEU A 249 -12.71 -5.48 12.73
C LEU A 249 -14.21 -5.47 13.01
N GLU A 250 -14.61 -5.60 14.26
CA GLU A 250 -16.01 -5.51 14.68
C GLU A 250 -16.64 -4.20 14.22
N LYS A 251 -15.93 -3.07 14.42
CA LYS A 251 -16.37 -1.76 13.94
C LYS A 251 -16.48 -1.71 12.42
N ALA A 252 -15.46 -2.22 11.68
CA ALA A 252 -15.46 -2.21 10.22
C ALA A 252 -16.60 -3.05 9.62
N LEU A 253 -16.90 -4.20 10.23
CA LEU A 253 -18.05 -5.02 9.84
C LEU A 253 -19.39 -4.29 10.08
N GLY A 254 -19.51 -3.56 11.19
CA GLY A 254 -20.69 -2.74 11.47
C GLY A 254 -20.89 -1.58 10.48
N GLU A 255 -19.82 -1.04 9.90
CA GLU A 255 -19.92 0.01 8.87
C GLU A 255 -20.41 -0.53 7.50
N LEU A 256 -20.35 -1.86 7.28
CA LEU A 256 -20.73 -2.52 6.02
C LEU A 256 -22.06 -3.33 6.11
N GLN A 257 -22.75 -3.27 7.25
CA GLN A 257 -24.08 -3.84 7.40
C GLN A 257 -25.14 -2.92 6.81
#